data_cd0668e21b2ebf730855d9cd7faa20c5
#
_entry.id   cd0668e21b2ebf730855d9cd7faa20c5
#
_cell.length_a   1.000
_cell.length_b   1.000
_cell.length_c   1.000
_cell.angle_alpha   90.00
_cell.angle_beta   90.00
_cell.angle_gamma   90.00
#
_symmetry.space_group_name_H-M   'P 1'
#
loop_
_entity.id
_entity.type
_entity.pdbx_description
1 polymer ?
#
loop_
_entity_poly.entity_id
_entity_poly.type
_entity_poly.pdbx_seq_one_letter_code
_entity_poly.pdbx_strand_id
1 'polypeptide(L)'
;MPNDPQKPSRLATFSWILYDFANTAYSMNVVTFYFPVWIVIELNQSDAVVSIANSLSMILVALTMPVFGDWSDHKGRKIAPLMLLTAVCIVGTVLLGLIGRSVRTLSLLIPAVMCIYTCTNYCYQGGLVFYNALMPAVSTGRTMGRVSGYGVALGYLGTIVGLMVAGLFVEGNFYGLKLPGVSAGGVTAAFAPTAVIFLLFALPIFAFVAEPAPSAPAQEWSARRSYEKVWRTLKDTQKYPGLLRFLVAKLFYEDSIQTIIIYMVVYTQAVMGFTRPQSTRFLILITPTAVIGSALCGILVDHFGPKKMLSVVIFLWVSVLVLIVATTNHIFFYILGGCVGALLGSTWTSARPLLISLVPREMLGEFFGLYALSGKVAAITGPLIWSTVTFAFGRFGDVVKYKTAIAVLAMIMLFGFFILLRVPDRHNQLKYTQSP
;
A
#
# COMPACT_ATOMS: atom_id res chain seq x y z
N MET A 1 34.16 21.99 8.85
CA MET A 1 33.92 21.30 7.57
C MET A 1 32.49 20.80 7.63
N PRO A 2 31.55 21.18 6.73
CA PRO A 2 30.22 20.61 6.73
C PRO A 2 30.34 19.15 6.30
N ASN A 3 29.74 18.24 7.08
CA ASN A 3 29.74 16.80 6.85
C ASN A 3 29.25 16.52 5.44
N ASP A 4 30.13 15.90 4.64
CA ASP A 4 29.81 15.24 3.38
C ASP A 4 28.57 14.34 3.59
N PRO A 5 27.50 14.45 2.79
CA PRO A 5 26.33 13.61 2.95
C PRO A 5 26.75 12.16 2.68
N GLN A 6 27.04 11.44 3.77
CA GLN A 6 27.51 10.05 3.73
C GLN A 6 26.54 9.24 2.88
N LYS A 7 27.07 8.56 1.86
CA LYS A 7 26.31 7.58 1.08
C LYS A 7 25.60 6.62 2.03
N PRO A 8 24.27 6.40 1.87
CA PRO A 8 23.56 5.50 2.76
C PRO A 8 24.25 4.12 2.78
N SER A 9 24.35 3.53 3.96
CA SER A 9 24.97 2.23 4.09
C SER A 9 24.15 1.18 3.35
N ARG A 10 24.80 0.22 2.69
CA ARG A 10 24.10 -0.88 2.00
C ARG A 10 23.19 -1.65 2.94
N LEU A 11 23.61 -1.78 4.20
CA LEU A 11 22.83 -2.48 5.23
C LEU A 11 21.57 -1.71 5.61
N ALA A 12 21.64 -0.38 5.74
CA ALA A 12 20.47 0.46 5.98
C ALA A 12 19.47 0.39 4.82
N THR A 13 19.96 0.45 3.57
CA THR A 13 19.12 0.30 2.39
C THR A 13 18.43 -1.07 2.35
N PHE A 14 19.16 -2.15 2.60
CA PHE A 14 18.60 -3.50 2.62
C PHE A 14 17.61 -3.69 3.75
N SER A 15 17.86 -3.13 4.93
CA SER A 15 16.95 -3.17 6.08
C SER A 15 15.63 -2.46 5.81
N TRP A 16 15.68 -1.33 5.09
CA TRP A 16 14.47 -0.64 4.65
C TRP A 16 13.68 -1.47 3.63
N ILE A 17 14.35 -2.12 2.68
CA ILE A 17 13.72 -3.02 1.70
C ILE A 17 13.07 -4.24 2.40
N LEU A 18 13.73 -4.82 3.41
CA LEU A 18 13.18 -5.92 4.21
C LEU A 18 11.91 -5.54 4.98
N TYR A 19 11.79 -4.29 5.42
CA TYR A 19 10.58 -3.83 6.08
C TYR A 19 9.35 -3.87 5.14
N ASP A 20 9.53 -3.60 3.84
CA ASP A 20 8.43 -3.70 2.85
C ASP A 20 7.97 -5.16 2.68
N PHE A 21 8.88 -6.14 2.77
CA PHE A 21 8.54 -7.55 2.82
C PHE A 21 7.63 -7.88 4.03
N ALA A 22 8.05 -7.47 5.22
CA ALA A 22 7.30 -7.68 6.46
C ALA A 22 5.90 -7.07 6.40
N ASN A 23 5.87 -5.83 5.97
CA ASN A 23 4.69 -4.99 5.89
C ASN A 23 3.65 -5.53 4.89
N THR A 24 4.09 -6.00 3.72
CA THR A 24 3.20 -6.55 2.70
C THR A 24 2.71 -7.96 3.06
N ALA A 25 3.55 -8.77 3.72
CA ALA A 25 3.12 -10.05 4.30
C ALA A 25 1.99 -9.86 5.32
N TYR A 26 2.12 -8.87 6.22
CA TYR A 26 1.07 -8.50 7.16
C TYR A 26 -0.21 -8.05 6.43
N SER A 27 -0.09 -7.14 5.49
CA SER A 27 -1.23 -6.62 4.72
C SER A 27 -2.03 -7.73 4.06
N MET A 28 -1.34 -8.66 3.42
CA MET A 28 -2.00 -9.78 2.74
C MET A 28 -2.63 -10.74 3.73
N ASN A 29 -1.87 -11.18 4.72
CA ASN A 29 -2.34 -12.19 5.66
C ASN A 29 -3.46 -11.66 6.57
N VAL A 30 -3.24 -10.51 7.20
CA VAL A 30 -4.20 -10.00 8.19
C VAL A 30 -5.31 -9.21 7.52
N VAL A 31 -4.95 -8.15 6.77
CA VAL A 31 -5.96 -7.19 6.31
C VAL A 31 -6.79 -7.75 5.16
N THR A 32 -6.15 -8.48 4.23
CA THR A 32 -6.81 -8.89 2.99
C THR A 32 -7.43 -10.27 3.08
N PHE A 33 -6.82 -11.23 3.80
CA PHE A 33 -7.21 -12.62 3.70
C PHE A 33 -7.75 -13.20 5.01
N TYR A 34 -6.93 -13.44 6.03
CA TYR A 34 -7.34 -14.24 7.18
C TYR A 34 -8.34 -13.56 8.11
N PHE A 35 -8.25 -12.25 8.35
CA PHE A 35 -9.22 -11.56 9.20
C PHE A 35 -10.61 -11.51 8.56
N PRO A 36 -10.79 -11.14 7.29
CA PRO A 36 -12.09 -11.21 6.63
C PRO A 36 -12.66 -12.64 6.59
N VAL A 37 -11.84 -13.63 6.24
CA VAL A 37 -12.27 -15.04 6.19
C VAL A 37 -12.72 -15.52 7.57
N TRP A 38 -11.98 -15.19 8.61
CA TRP A 38 -12.35 -15.54 9.97
C TRP A 38 -13.69 -14.98 10.41
N ILE A 39 -13.89 -13.66 10.23
CA ILE A 39 -15.12 -12.97 10.66
C ILE A 39 -16.32 -13.41 9.83
N VAL A 40 -16.20 -13.43 8.50
CA VAL A 40 -17.34 -13.64 7.61
C VAL A 40 -17.64 -15.12 7.41
N ILE A 41 -16.62 -15.94 7.20
CA ILE A 41 -16.82 -17.37 6.86
C ILE A 41 -16.90 -18.23 8.11
N GLU A 42 -15.91 -18.15 9.03
CA GLU A 42 -15.88 -19.03 10.20
C GLU A 42 -16.87 -18.59 11.29
N LEU A 43 -16.96 -17.28 11.58
CA LEU A 43 -17.87 -16.75 12.60
C LEU A 43 -19.25 -16.41 12.04
N ASN A 44 -19.47 -16.56 10.72
CA ASN A 44 -20.72 -16.26 10.02
C ASN A 44 -21.30 -14.88 10.34
N GLN A 45 -20.40 -13.86 10.42
CA GLN A 45 -20.79 -12.49 10.66
C GLN A 45 -20.95 -11.73 9.33
N SER A 46 -21.68 -10.60 9.39
CA SER A 46 -21.83 -9.71 8.24
C SER A 46 -20.48 -9.11 7.81
N ASP A 47 -20.28 -8.94 6.50
CA ASP A 47 -19.15 -8.19 5.91
C ASP A 47 -19.03 -6.76 6.48
N ALA A 48 -20.15 -6.21 7.00
CA ALA A 48 -20.17 -4.90 7.64
C ALA A 48 -19.21 -4.82 8.84
N VAL A 49 -18.98 -5.91 9.57
CA VAL A 49 -18.07 -5.95 10.73
C VAL A 49 -16.65 -5.63 10.27
N VAL A 50 -16.18 -6.29 9.21
CA VAL A 50 -14.85 -6.06 8.64
C VAL A 50 -14.75 -4.66 8.03
N SER A 51 -15.78 -4.26 7.29
CA SER A 51 -15.83 -2.97 6.61
C SER A 51 -15.81 -1.81 7.60
N ILE A 52 -16.57 -1.88 8.69
CA ILE A 52 -16.61 -0.84 9.74
C ILE A 52 -15.25 -0.74 10.43
N ALA A 53 -14.67 -1.88 10.85
CA ALA A 53 -13.37 -1.88 11.53
C ALA A 53 -12.25 -1.34 10.64
N ASN A 54 -12.24 -1.72 9.35
CA ASN A 54 -11.30 -1.18 8.37
C ASN A 54 -11.51 0.31 8.14
N SER A 55 -12.74 0.75 7.89
CA SER A 55 -13.07 2.16 7.64
C SER A 55 -12.72 3.04 8.83
N LEU A 56 -13.00 2.60 10.05
CA LEU A 56 -12.66 3.34 11.27
C LEU A 56 -11.15 3.53 11.39
N SER A 57 -10.35 2.48 11.15
CA SER A 57 -8.89 2.61 11.16
C SER A 57 -8.39 3.60 10.09
N MET A 58 -8.99 3.59 8.88
CA MET A 58 -8.62 4.49 7.80
C MET A 58 -8.97 5.95 8.10
N ILE A 59 -10.13 6.21 8.70
CA ILE A 59 -10.55 7.55 9.15
C ILE A 59 -9.58 8.07 10.22
N LEU A 60 -9.23 7.25 11.20
CA LEU A 60 -8.25 7.63 12.23
C LEU A 60 -6.89 7.95 11.62
N VAL A 61 -6.38 7.14 10.68
CA VAL A 61 -5.13 7.42 9.93
C VAL A 61 -5.23 8.75 9.20
N ALA A 62 -6.32 8.96 8.46
CA ALA A 62 -6.54 10.17 7.67
C ALA A 62 -6.52 11.45 8.53
N LEU A 63 -7.12 11.39 9.70
CA LEU A 63 -7.20 12.53 10.62
C LEU A 63 -5.90 12.78 11.38
N THR A 64 -5.18 11.72 11.78
CA THR A 64 -4.06 11.88 12.73
C THR A 64 -2.68 11.87 12.06
N MET A 65 -2.49 11.12 10.97
CA MET A 65 -1.15 10.92 10.41
C MET A 65 -0.51 12.18 9.80
N PRO A 66 -1.23 13.14 9.20
CA PRO A 66 -0.61 14.40 8.78
C PRO A 66 -0.02 15.19 9.96
N VAL A 67 -0.69 15.15 11.11
CA VAL A 67 -0.27 15.83 12.35
C VAL A 67 0.89 15.10 13.03
N PHE A 68 0.83 13.76 13.10
CA PHE A 68 1.95 12.96 13.61
C PHE A 68 3.17 13.02 12.68
N GLY A 69 2.95 13.14 11.37
CA GLY A 69 4.01 13.37 10.39
C GLY A 69 4.72 14.70 10.63
N ASP A 70 3.96 15.80 10.81
CA ASP A 70 4.52 17.11 11.16
C ASP A 70 5.27 17.09 12.51
N TRP A 71 4.70 16.40 13.53
CA TRP A 71 5.38 16.19 14.81
C TRP A 71 6.71 15.46 14.64
N SER A 72 6.72 14.42 13.83
CA SER A 72 7.92 13.62 13.54
C SER A 72 8.99 14.44 12.81
N ASP A 73 8.59 15.24 11.83
CA ASP A 73 9.48 16.14 11.10
C ASP A 73 10.08 17.19 12.04
N HIS A 74 9.26 17.77 12.92
CA HIS A 74 9.69 18.76 13.91
C HIS A 74 10.69 18.20 14.93
N LYS A 75 10.47 16.97 15.40
CA LYS A 75 11.38 16.30 16.37
C LYS A 75 12.59 15.64 15.70
N GLY A 76 12.61 15.51 14.36
CA GLY A 76 13.63 14.74 13.64
C GLY A 76 13.62 13.25 13.97
N ARG A 77 12.49 12.71 14.47
CA ARG A 77 12.38 11.31 14.92
C ARG A 77 11.35 10.57 14.07
N LYS A 78 11.81 9.70 13.18
CA LYS A 78 10.95 8.88 12.32
C LYS A 78 10.98 7.40 12.71
N ILE A 79 12.11 6.92 13.23
CA ILE A 79 12.28 5.51 13.61
C ILE A 79 11.53 5.20 14.91
N ALA A 80 11.56 6.09 15.91
CA ALA A 80 10.89 5.86 17.17
C ALA A 80 9.36 5.67 17.02
N PRO A 81 8.61 6.56 16.31
CA PRO A 81 7.18 6.34 16.06
C PRO A 81 6.93 5.11 15.18
N LEU A 82 7.78 4.84 14.17
CA LEU A 82 7.68 3.63 13.35
C LEU A 82 7.82 2.37 14.22
N MET A 83 8.80 2.33 15.12
CA MET A 83 9.03 1.21 16.02
C MET A 83 7.84 0.98 16.96
N LEU A 84 7.29 2.06 17.56
CA LEU A 84 6.12 1.98 18.44
C LEU A 84 4.91 1.42 17.71
N LEU A 85 4.59 1.97 16.53
CA LEU A 85 3.44 1.54 15.73
C LEU A 85 3.61 0.09 15.26
N THR A 86 4.83 -0.30 14.86
CA THR A 86 5.14 -1.68 14.46
C THR A 86 4.99 -2.64 15.65
N ALA A 87 5.48 -2.28 16.82
CA ALA A 87 5.36 -3.10 18.03
C ALA A 87 3.89 -3.31 18.43
N VAL A 88 3.08 -2.24 18.45
CA VAL A 88 1.64 -2.33 18.73
C VAL A 88 0.93 -3.18 17.67
N CYS A 89 1.29 -3.04 16.39
CA CYS A 89 0.74 -3.85 15.31
C CYS A 89 1.06 -5.34 15.51
N ILE A 90 2.29 -5.69 15.86
CA ILE A 90 2.73 -7.07 16.12
C ILE A 90 1.98 -7.67 17.32
N VAL A 91 1.95 -6.94 18.44
CA VAL A 91 1.25 -7.38 19.66
C VAL A 91 -0.24 -7.55 19.39
N GLY A 92 -0.89 -6.59 18.72
CA GLY A 92 -2.30 -6.68 18.36
C GLY A 92 -2.59 -7.88 17.43
N THR A 93 -1.68 -8.20 16.51
CA THR A 93 -1.81 -9.38 15.64
C THR A 93 -1.76 -10.68 16.44
N VAL A 94 -0.85 -10.80 17.41
CA VAL A 94 -0.81 -11.96 18.32
C VAL A 94 -2.10 -12.03 19.15
N LEU A 95 -2.57 -10.90 19.67
CA LEU A 95 -3.81 -10.83 20.45
C LEU A 95 -5.04 -11.26 19.66
N LEU A 96 -5.14 -10.93 18.36
CA LEU A 96 -6.21 -11.44 17.49
C LEU A 96 -6.24 -12.96 17.48
N GLY A 97 -5.09 -13.61 17.34
CA GLY A 97 -4.99 -15.07 17.37
C GLY A 97 -5.33 -15.70 18.72
N LEU A 98 -4.87 -15.07 19.82
CA LEU A 98 -5.11 -15.57 21.18
C LEU A 98 -6.58 -15.42 21.58
N ILE A 99 -7.17 -14.25 21.36
CA ILE A 99 -8.58 -13.98 21.71
C ILE A 99 -9.51 -14.86 20.87
N GLY A 100 -9.21 -15.03 19.56
CA GLY A 100 -10.00 -15.89 18.70
C GLY A 100 -10.03 -17.36 19.16
N ARG A 101 -8.99 -17.83 19.86
CA ARG A 101 -8.96 -19.20 20.43
C ARG A 101 -9.56 -19.30 21.82
N SER A 102 -9.49 -18.21 22.61
CA SER A 102 -9.85 -18.24 24.03
C SER A 102 -11.29 -17.82 24.30
N VAL A 103 -11.82 -16.86 23.53
CA VAL A 103 -13.16 -16.30 23.74
C VAL A 103 -14.16 -16.98 22.81
N ARG A 104 -15.11 -17.72 23.38
CA ARG A 104 -16.15 -18.44 22.62
C ARG A 104 -17.46 -17.69 22.48
N THR A 105 -17.71 -16.71 23.36
CA THR A 105 -18.96 -15.93 23.38
C THR A 105 -18.90 -14.82 22.33
N LEU A 106 -19.68 -14.94 21.27
CA LEU A 106 -19.66 -14.00 20.12
C LEU A 106 -19.93 -12.55 20.51
N SER A 107 -20.84 -12.31 21.48
CA SER A 107 -21.16 -10.95 21.95
C SER A 107 -19.96 -10.23 22.60
N LEU A 108 -18.98 -10.96 23.12
CA LEU A 108 -17.73 -10.39 23.65
C LEU A 108 -16.62 -10.43 22.60
N LEU A 109 -16.57 -11.50 21.79
CA LEU A 109 -15.53 -11.72 20.78
C LEU A 109 -15.56 -10.63 19.70
N ILE A 110 -16.73 -10.36 19.10
CA ILE A 110 -16.83 -9.45 17.96
C ILE A 110 -16.39 -8.03 18.30
N PRO A 111 -16.88 -7.35 19.38
CA PRO A 111 -16.39 -6.03 19.74
C PRO A 111 -14.90 -6.01 20.08
N ALA A 112 -14.39 -7.03 20.77
CA ALA A 112 -12.98 -7.12 21.13
C ALA A 112 -12.08 -7.21 19.90
N VAL A 113 -12.40 -8.10 18.95
CA VAL A 113 -11.61 -8.26 17.73
C VAL A 113 -11.72 -7.07 16.79
N MET A 114 -12.88 -6.41 16.72
CA MET A 114 -13.04 -5.15 15.98
C MET A 114 -12.14 -4.05 16.56
N CYS A 115 -12.12 -3.88 17.88
CA CYS A 115 -11.28 -2.89 18.54
C CYS A 115 -9.79 -3.17 18.30
N ILE A 116 -9.34 -4.41 18.51
CA ILE A 116 -7.95 -4.83 18.31
C ILE A 116 -7.55 -4.68 16.84
N TYR A 117 -8.37 -5.16 15.91
CA TYR A 117 -8.09 -5.04 14.48
C TYR A 117 -8.00 -3.56 14.05
N THR A 118 -8.94 -2.72 14.50
CA THR A 118 -8.93 -1.29 14.18
C THR A 118 -7.64 -0.63 14.67
N CYS A 119 -7.23 -0.89 15.91
CA CYS A 119 -5.98 -0.39 16.46
C CYS A 119 -4.75 -0.92 15.68
N THR A 120 -4.73 -2.21 15.41
CA THR A 120 -3.63 -2.89 14.70
C THR A 120 -3.49 -2.37 13.28
N ASN A 121 -4.60 -2.25 12.55
CA ASN A 121 -4.60 -1.73 11.18
C ASN A 121 -4.29 -0.22 11.13
N TYR A 122 -4.74 0.56 12.12
CA TYR A 122 -4.32 1.95 12.29
C TYR A 122 -2.80 2.07 12.45
N CYS A 123 -2.20 1.25 13.32
CA CYS A 123 -0.76 1.24 13.55
C CYS A 123 0.01 0.79 12.30
N TYR A 124 -0.47 -0.22 11.59
CA TYR A 124 0.08 -0.66 10.32
C TYR A 124 0.10 0.47 9.28
N GLN A 125 -1.03 1.09 9.04
CA GLN A 125 -1.18 2.16 8.05
C GLN A 125 -0.43 3.44 8.44
N GLY A 126 -0.41 3.77 9.73
CA GLY A 126 0.36 4.89 10.27
C GLY A 126 1.87 4.66 10.16
N GLY A 127 2.32 3.44 10.41
CA GLY A 127 3.72 3.04 10.22
C GLY A 127 4.24 3.31 8.82
N LEU A 128 3.40 3.09 7.79
CA LEU A 128 3.76 3.38 6.39
C LEU A 128 4.14 4.84 6.13
N VAL A 129 3.56 5.79 6.87
CA VAL A 129 3.89 7.22 6.73
C VAL A 129 5.36 7.45 7.11
N PHE A 130 5.78 6.95 8.27
CA PHE A 130 7.15 7.09 8.76
C PHE A 130 8.13 6.25 7.95
N TYR A 131 7.77 5.03 7.60
CA TYR A 131 8.54 4.15 6.73
C TYR A 131 8.90 4.83 5.39
N ASN A 132 7.89 5.40 4.71
CA ASN A 132 8.10 6.08 3.45
C ASN A 132 8.92 7.37 3.62
N ALA A 133 8.74 8.10 4.72
CA ALA A 133 9.50 9.31 5.04
C ALA A 133 10.99 9.04 5.34
N LEU A 134 11.38 7.79 5.65
CA LEU A 134 12.78 7.36 5.82
C LEU A 134 13.49 7.09 4.48
N MET A 135 12.79 7.02 3.34
CA MET A 135 13.39 6.68 2.05
C MET A 135 14.62 7.52 1.67
N PRO A 136 14.66 8.86 1.89
CA PRO A 136 15.86 9.65 1.61
C PRO A 136 17.06 9.36 2.54
N ALA A 137 16.84 8.75 3.70
CA ALA A 137 17.94 8.33 4.59
C ALA A 137 18.64 7.05 4.09
N VAL A 138 17.96 6.25 3.26
CA VAL A 138 18.44 4.96 2.76
C VAL A 138 18.73 4.94 1.25
N SER A 139 18.51 6.08 0.56
CA SER A 139 18.71 6.22 -0.87
C SER A 139 19.31 7.57 -1.22
N THR A 140 19.91 7.66 -2.40
CA THR A 140 20.37 8.92 -3.00
C THR A 140 19.38 9.34 -4.11
N GLY A 141 19.46 10.59 -4.58
CA GLY A 141 18.65 11.02 -5.72
C GLY A 141 18.84 10.19 -7.00
N ARG A 142 19.98 9.47 -7.11
CA ARG A 142 20.30 8.57 -8.24
C ARG A 142 19.84 7.11 -8.03
N THR A 143 19.46 6.73 -6.82
CA THR A 143 19.12 5.33 -6.47
C THR A 143 17.73 5.19 -5.86
N MET A 144 17.02 6.29 -5.72
CA MET A 144 15.72 6.33 -5.04
C MET A 144 14.66 5.45 -5.73
N GLY A 145 14.67 5.44 -7.08
CA GLY A 145 13.79 4.60 -7.86
C GLY A 145 14.06 3.11 -7.64
N ARG A 146 15.34 2.70 -7.72
CA ARG A 146 15.75 1.30 -7.45
C ARG A 146 15.42 0.86 -6.04
N VAL A 147 15.69 1.68 -5.03
CA VAL A 147 15.37 1.35 -3.63
C VAL A 147 13.86 1.19 -3.45
N SER A 148 13.04 2.10 -4.03
CA SER A 148 11.59 1.96 -4.04
C SER A 148 11.14 0.68 -4.75
N GLY A 149 11.69 0.42 -5.94
CA GLY A 149 11.32 -0.75 -6.76
C GLY A 149 11.68 -2.07 -6.10
N TYR A 150 12.86 -2.18 -5.49
CA TYR A 150 13.27 -3.39 -4.76
C TYR A 150 12.44 -3.58 -3.49
N GLY A 151 12.06 -2.49 -2.77
CA GLY A 151 11.14 -2.57 -1.65
C GLY A 151 9.80 -3.17 -2.07
N VAL A 152 9.16 -2.60 -3.10
CA VAL A 152 7.88 -3.09 -3.63
C VAL A 152 7.99 -4.53 -4.15
N ALA A 153 9.06 -4.85 -4.89
CA ALA A 153 9.30 -6.21 -5.40
C ALA A 153 9.44 -7.23 -4.26
N LEU A 154 10.24 -6.90 -3.24
CA LEU A 154 10.40 -7.78 -2.08
C LEU A 154 9.12 -7.86 -1.26
N GLY A 155 8.32 -6.80 -1.22
CA GLY A 155 6.99 -6.79 -0.63
C GLY A 155 6.06 -7.83 -1.27
N TYR A 156 6.01 -7.92 -2.60
CA TYR A 156 5.24 -8.95 -3.29
C TYR A 156 5.73 -10.37 -2.99
N LEU A 157 7.04 -10.57 -2.84
CA LEU A 157 7.59 -11.86 -2.35
C LEU A 157 7.13 -12.13 -0.91
N GLY A 158 7.08 -11.10 -0.07
CA GLY A 158 6.52 -11.18 1.28
C GLY A 158 5.07 -11.64 1.30
N THR A 159 4.25 -11.22 0.36
CA THR A 159 2.88 -11.73 0.18
C THR A 159 2.86 -13.24 -0.02
N ILE A 160 3.67 -13.75 -0.95
CA ILE A 160 3.71 -15.19 -1.26
C ILE A 160 4.20 -15.99 -0.05
N VAL A 161 5.35 -15.61 0.50
CA VAL A 161 5.95 -16.30 1.65
C VAL A 161 5.04 -16.22 2.88
N GLY A 162 4.43 -15.04 3.11
CA GLY A 162 3.50 -14.82 4.22
C GLY A 162 2.31 -15.77 4.16
N LEU A 163 1.66 -15.88 2.99
CA LEU A 163 0.53 -16.78 2.79
C LEU A 163 0.93 -18.25 2.93
N MET A 164 2.09 -18.65 2.39
CA MET A 164 2.59 -20.02 2.49
C MET A 164 2.86 -20.41 3.94
N VAL A 165 3.56 -19.56 4.69
CA VAL A 165 3.88 -19.82 6.09
C VAL A 165 2.61 -19.82 6.96
N ALA A 166 1.74 -18.82 6.80
CA ALA A 166 0.49 -18.79 7.56
C ALA A 166 -0.43 -19.97 7.22
N GLY A 167 -0.53 -20.32 5.93
CA GLY A 167 -1.32 -21.47 5.45
C GLY A 167 -0.88 -22.80 6.08
N LEU A 168 0.42 -23.01 6.28
CA LEU A 168 0.96 -24.16 6.96
C LEU A 168 0.34 -24.35 8.36
N PHE A 169 0.21 -23.30 9.14
CA PHE A 169 -0.36 -23.35 10.49
C PHE A 169 -1.90 -23.42 10.48
N VAL A 170 -2.54 -22.88 9.46
CA VAL A 170 -3.99 -22.95 9.28
C VAL A 170 -4.41 -24.39 8.94
N GLU A 171 -3.76 -25.00 7.96
CA GLU A 171 -4.10 -26.32 7.42
C GLU A 171 -3.39 -27.48 8.11
N GLY A 172 -2.31 -27.22 8.85
CA GLY A 172 -1.48 -28.24 9.48
C GLY A 172 -0.64 -29.07 8.49
N ASN A 173 -0.55 -28.60 7.25
CA ASN A 173 0.24 -29.24 6.20
C ASN A 173 0.78 -28.20 5.20
N PHE A 174 1.86 -28.56 4.51
CA PHE A 174 2.45 -27.73 3.46
C PHE A 174 2.19 -28.38 2.10
N TYR A 175 1.17 -27.93 1.39
CA TYR A 175 0.76 -28.50 0.08
C TYR A 175 0.59 -30.03 0.11
N GLY A 176 -0.04 -30.56 1.15
CA GLY A 176 -0.23 -32.01 1.34
C GLY A 176 0.89 -32.72 2.11
N LEU A 177 2.03 -32.08 2.36
CA LEU A 177 3.11 -32.62 3.18
C LEU A 177 2.86 -32.30 4.66
N LYS A 178 2.64 -33.29 5.49
CA LYS A 178 2.51 -33.11 6.94
C LYS A 178 3.89 -32.91 7.55
N LEU A 179 4.08 -31.78 8.23
CA LEU A 179 5.31 -31.50 8.98
C LEU A 179 5.16 -32.00 10.41
N PRO A 180 6.18 -32.71 10.97
CA PRO A 180 6.15 -33.17 12.37
C PRO A 180 5.94 -31.97 13.33
N GLY A 181 4.99 -32.13 14.26
CA GLY A 181 4.69 -31.11 15.28
C GLY A 181 3.78 -29.94 14.81
N VAL A 182 3.33 -29.91 13.57
CA VAL A 182 2.38 -28.91 13.07
C VAL A 182 1.00 -29.54 12.89
N SER A 183 0.01 -29.05 13.63
CA SER A 183 -1.40 -29.45 13.50
C SER A 183 -2.23 -28.30 12.94
N ALA A 184 -3.34 -28.63 12.26
CA ALA A 184 -4.28 -27.62 11.79
C ALA A 184 -4.85 -26.83 12.97
N GLY A 185 -4.69 -25.51 12.91
CA GLY A 185 -5.13 -24.59 13.96
C GLY A 185 -6.30 -23.68 13.56
N GLY A 186 -6.87 -23.87 12.35
CA GLY A 186 -7.90 -23.01 11.79
C GLY A 186 -7.37 -21.61 11.43
N VAL A 187 -8.25 -20.73 10.98
CA VAL A 187 -7.86 -19.40 10.45
C VAL A 187 -7.13 -18.55 11.50
N THR A 188 -7.50 -18.65 12.78
CA THR A 188 -6.83 -17.89 13.84
C THR A 188 -5.36 -18.29 14.05
N ALA A 189 -4.94 -19.45 13.56
CA ALA A 189 -3.54 -19.88 13.60
C ALA A 189 -2.62 -19.08 12.65
N ALA A 190 -3.17 -18.35 11.69
CA ALA A 190 -2.40 -17.53 10.78
C ALA A 190 -1.76 -16.30 11.45
N PHE A 191 -2.36 -15.76 12.51
CA PHE A 191 -1.95 -14.49 13.08
C PHE A 191 -0.57 -14.55 13.76
N ALA A 192 -0.30 -15.59 14.54
CA ALA A 192 0.97 -15.73 15.24
C ALA A 192 2.19 -15.83 14.28
N PRO A 193 2.24 -16.71 13.27
CA PRO A 193 3.33 -16.75 12.32
C PRO A 193 3.45 -15.45 11.49
N THR A 194 2.33 -14.78 11.18
CA THR A 194 2.36 -13.47 10.52
C THR A 194 3.04 -12.42 11.40
N ALA A 195 2.73 -12.39 12.71
CA ALA A 195 3.37 -11.49 13.67
C ALA A 195 4.89 -11.77 13.79
N VAL A 196 5.29 -13.06 13.77
CA VAL A 196 6.71 -13.46 13.80
C VAL A 196 7.44 -13.01 12.53
N ILE A 197 6.85 -13.21 11.35
CA ILE A 197 7.40 -12.72 10.08
C ILE A 197 7.56 -11.20 10.15
N PHE A 198 6.52 -10.48 10.61
CA PHE A 198 6.61 -9.02 10.72
C PHE A 198 7.74 -8.61 11.66
N LEU A 199 7.85 -9.22 12.84
CA LEU A 199 8.91 -8.93 13.79
C LEU A 199 10.30 -9.16 13.17
N LEU A 200 10.55 -10.35 12.64
CA LEU A 200 11.87 -10.74 12.15
C LEU A 200 12.37 -9.83 11.02
N PHE A 201 11.50 -9.51 10.05
CA PHE A 201 11.87 -8.72 8.89
C PHE A 201 11.77 -7.20 9.13
N ALA A 202 11.09 -6.76 10.22
CA ALA A 202 11.08 -5.36 10.63
C ALA A 202 12.24 -4.99 11.56
N LEU A 203 12.78 -5.91 12.35
CA LEU A 203 13.89 -5.63 13.28
C LEU A 203 15.10 -4.91 12.65
N PRO A 204 15.58 -5.29 11.44
CA PRO A 204 16.76 -4.67 10.86
C PRO A 204 16.63 -3.15 10.63
N ILE A 205 15.42 -2.63 10.31
CA ILE A 205 15.27 -1.19 10.07
C ILE A 205 15.55 -0.38 11.34
N PHE A 206 15.19 -0.90 12.51
CA PHE A 206 15.40 -0.24 13.81
C PHE A 206 16.85 -0.29 14.27
N ALA A 207 17.61 -1.28 13.81
CA ALA A 207 19.01 -1.46 14.17
C ALA A 207 19.99 -0.71 13.25
N PHE A 208 19.67 -0.61 11.96
CA PHE A 208 20.64 -0.19 10.93
C PHE A 208 20.30 1.11 10.21
N VAL A 209 19.08 1.63 10.34
CA VAL A 209 18.70 2.92 9.75
C VAL A 209 18.85 4.01 10.81
N ALA A 210 19.62 5.05 10.47
CA ALA A 210 19.82 6.18 11.37
C ALA A 210 18.64 7.17 11.29
N GLU A 211 18.34 7.81 12.43
CA GLU A 211 17.41 8.95 12.45
C GLU A 211 17.97 10.08 11.58
N PRO A 212 17.13 10.70 10.74
CA PRO A 212 17.52 11.91 10.05
C PRO A 212 17.77 13.04 11.06
N ALA A 213 18.79 13.85 10.84
CA ALA A 213 19.06 15.00 11.69
C ALA A 213 17.84 15.92 11.80
N PRO A 214 17.51 16.46 12.99
CA PRO A 214 16.42 17.40 13.13
C PRO A 214 16.69 18.67 12.30
N SER A 215 15.68 19.13 11.58
CA SER A 215 15.81 20.18 10.58
C SER A 215 15.65 21.58 11.14
N ALA A 216 15.24 21.75 12.40
CA ALA A 216 15.00 23.05 13.04
C ALA A 216 15.29 23.02 14.54
N PRO A 217 15.66 24.18 15.16
CA PRO A 217 15.75 24.27 16.61
C PRO A 217 14.39 24.01 17.25
N ALA A 218 14.44 23.40 18.46
CA ALA A 218 13.27 22.95 19.19
C ALA A 218 12.28 24.09 19.54
N GLN A 219 11.39 24.40 18.63
CA GLN A 219 10.18 25.16 18.94
C GLN A 219 9.18 24.27 19.66
N GLU A 220 8.36 24.82 20.53
CA GLU A 220 7.28 24.06 21.16
C GLU A 220 6.27 23.63 20.08
N TRP A 221 6.14 22.30 19.91
CA TRP A 221 5.16 21.70 19.02
C TRP A 221 3.76 21.79 19.62
N SER A 222 2.75 22.05 18.80
CA SER A 222 1.35 22.07 19.19
C SER A 222 0.50 21.40 18.11
N ALA A 223 -0.33 20.42 18.51
CA ALA A 223 -1.23 19.72 17.61
C ALA A 223 -2.16 20.69 16.83
N ARG A 224 -2.69 21.72 17.52
CA ARG A 224 -3.54 22.73 16.88
C ARG A 224 -2.80 23.48 15.77
N ARG A 225 -1.55 23.91 16.03
CA ARG A 225 -0.72 24.56 14.99
C ARG A 225 -0.41 23.62 13.83
N SER A 226 -0.22 22.33 14.09
CA SER A 226 0.00 21.34 13.04
C SER A 226 -1.25 21.17 12.16
N TYR A 227 -2.45 21.09 12.72
CA TYR A 227 -3.68 21.08 11.91
C TYR A 227 -3.85 22.34 11.09
N GLU A 228 -3.62 23.51 11.69
CA GLU A 228 -3.65 24.80 10.97
C GLU A 228 -2.60 24.84 9.85
N LYS A 229 -1.39 24.33 10.10
CA LYS A 229 -0.31 24.25 9.12
C LYS A 229 -0.68 23.33 7.96
N VAL A 230 -1.14 22.09 8.24
CA VAL A 230 -1.60 21.14 7.23
C VAL A 230 -2.71 21.76 6.37
N TRP A 231 -3.67 22.43 7.00
CA TRP A 231 -4.76 23.12 6.29
C TRP A 231 -4.26 24.28 5.42
N ARG A 232 -3.30 25.06 5.92
CA ARG A 232 -2.64 26.13 5.13
C ARG A 232 -1.84 25.56 3.98
N THR A 233 -1.10 24.47 4.20
CA THR A 233 -0.34 23.77 3.16
C THR A 233 -1.25 23.31 2.00
N LEU A 234 -2.45 22.81 2.32
CA LEU A 234 -3.44 22.43 1.31
C LEU A 234 -4.04 23.64 0.57
N LYS A 235 -4.18 24.80 1.24
CA LYS A 235 -4.70 26.03 0.64
C LYS A 235 -3.65 26.79 -0.15
N ASP A 236 -2.40 26.81 0.32
CA ASP A 236 -1.30 27.54 -0.28
C ASP A 236 -0.60 26.72 -1.37
N THR A 237 -1.33 26.51 -2.46
CA THR A 237 -0.87 25.70 -3.61
C THR A 237 0.34 26.31 -4.34
N GLN A 238 0.64 27.59 -4.11
CA GLN A 238 1.78 28.29 -4.73
C GLN A 238 3.10 27.91 -4.07
N LYS A 239 3.09 27.59 -2.77
CA LYS A 239 4.29 27.25 -2.00
C LYS A 239 4.93 25.92 -2.44
N TYR A 240 4.12 24.97 -2.89
CA TYR A 240 4.57 23.64 -3.34
C TYR A 240 4.03 23.34 -4.75
N PRO A 241 4.60 23.95 -5.81
CA PRO A 241 4.09 23.80 -7.17
C PRO A 241 4.06 22.33 -7.61
N GLY A 242 2.89 21.88 -8.02
CA GLY A 242 2.68 20.51 -8.51
C GLY A 242 2.25 19.50 -7.45
N LEU A 243 2.45 19.75 -6.15
CA LEU A 243 2.07 18.79 -5.09
C LEU A 243 0.56 18.52 -5.09
N LEU A 244 -0.28 19.57 -5.02
CA LEU A 244 -1.72 19.39 -5.03
C LEU A 244 -2.20 18.67 -6.29
N ARG A 245 -1.62 19.04 -7.46
CA ARG A 245 -1.94 18.35 -8.72
C ARG A 245 -1.56 16.87 -8.65
N PHE A 246 -0.42 16.53 -8.04
CA PHE A 246 -0.02 15.16 -7.85
C PHE A 246 -0.96 14.39 -6.91
N LEU A 247 -1.33 14.97 -5.75
CA LEU A 247 -2.25 14.34 -4.80
C LEU A 247 -3.65 14.12 -5.41
N VAL A 248 -4.15 15.10 -6.19
CA VAL A 248 -5.41 14.98 -6.91
C VAL A 248 -5.31 13.92 -8.02
N ALA A 249 -4.25 13.93 -8.84
CA ALA A 249 -4.02 12.89 -9.84
C ALA A 249 -3.96 11.50 -9.19
N LYS A 250 -3.24 11.39 -8.06
CA LYS A 250 -3.14 10.16 -7.27
C LYS A 250 -4.51 9.66 -6.82
N LEU A 251 -5.37 10.54 -6.33
CA LEU A 251 -6.72 10.16 -5.92
C LEU A 251 -7.44 9.45 -7.07
N PHE A 252 -7.42 10.00 -8.28
CA PHE A 252 -8.13 9.42 -9.43
C PHE A 252 -7.53 8.09 -9.92
N TYR A 253 -6.20 7.99 -10.08
CA TYR A 253 -5.62 6.75 -10.56
C TYR A 253 -5.64 5.65 -9.48
N GLU A 254 -5.44 6.00 -8.21
CA GLU A 254 -5.47 5.03 -7.11
C GLU A 254 -6.88 4.51 -6.85
N ASP A 255 -7.89 5.37 -6.96
CA ASP A 255 -9.32 5.01 -6.92
C ASP A 255 -9.64 3.89 -7.94
N SER A 256 -9.22 4.08 -9.18
CA SER A 256 -9.41 3.09 -10.23
C SER A 256 -8.63 1.80 -9.94
N ILE A 257 -7.36 1.89 -9.53
CA ILE A 257 -6.51 0.71 -9.25
C ILE A 257 -7.08 -0.11 -8.10
N GLN A 258 -7.42 0.52 -6.97
CA GLN A 258 -7.96 -0.18 -5.80
C GLN A 258 -9.29 -0.87 -6.14
N THR A 259 -10.14 -0.20 -6.89
CA THR A 259 -11.43 -0.77 -7.32
C THR A 259 -11.23 -1.97 -8.24
N ILE A 260 -10.31 -1.89 -9.19
CA ILE A 260 -9.98 -3.01 -10.09
C ILE A 260 -9.45 -4.21 -9.29
N ILE A 261 -8.58 -3.99 -8.32
CA ILE A 261 -8.05 -5.08 -7.46
C ILE A 261 -9.21 -5.81 -6.76
N ILE A 262 -10.17 -5.07 -6.20
CA ILE A 262 -11.31 -5.63 -5.46
C ILE A 262 -12.22 -6.45 -6.39
N TYR A 263 -12.55 -5.92 -7.56
CA TYR A 263 -13.59 -6.50 -8.42
C TYR A 263 -13.05 -7.35 -9.58
N MET A 264 -11.74 -7.52 -9.72
CA MET A 264 -11.14 -8.31 -10.81
C MET A 264 -11.62 -9.77 -10.81
N VAL A 265 -11.75 -10.40 -9.64
CA VAL A 265 -12.27 -11.77 -9.56
C VAL A 265 -13.69 -11.87 -10.06
N VAL A 266 -14.54 -10.91 -9.69
CA VAL A 266 -15.92 -10.84 -10.17
C VAL A 266 -15.95 -10.69 -11.70
N TYR A 267 -15.11 -9.80 -12.24
CA TYR A 267 -14.99 -9.59 -13.68
C TYR A 267 -14.55 -10.85 -14.42
N THR A 268 -13.53 -11.56 -13.92
CA THR A 268 -13.04 -12.80 -14.55
C THR A 268 -14.12 -13.87 -14.61
N GLN A 269 -14.96 -14.00 -13.59
CA GLN A 269 -16.04 -14.99 -13.56
C GLN A 269 -17.22 -14.56 -14.42
N ALA A 270 -17.68 -13.32 -14.28
CA ALA A 270 -18.92 -12.86 -14.90
C ALA A 270 -18.76 -12.49 -16.40
N VAL A 271 -17.57 -12.01 -16.82
CA VAL A 271 -17.31 -11.54 -18.19
C VAL A 271 -16.52 -12.55 -19.00
N MET A 272 -15.46 -13.13 -18.39
CA MET A 272 -14.58 -14.08 -19.08
C MET A 272 -15.05 -15.54 -18.89
N GLY A 273 -16.06 -15.80 -18.05
CA GLY A 273 -16.55 -17.15 -17.79
C GLY A 273 -15.56 -18.05 -17.05
N PHE A 274 -14.59 -17.47 -16.33
CA PHE A 274 -13.61 -18.26 -15.59
C PHE A 274 -14.27 -18.97 -14.41
N THR A 275 -13.87 -20.22 -14.19
CA THR A 275 -14.17 -20.92 -12.95
C THR A 275 -13.36 -20.30 -11.79
N ARG A 276 -13.79 -20.56 -10.54
CA ARG A 276 -13.04 -20.11 -9.35
C ARG A 276 -11.56 -20.53 -9.38
N PRO A 277 -11.19 -21.78 -9.70
CA PRO A 277 -9.79 -22.18 -9.81
C PRO A 277 -9.01 -21.41 -10.89
N GLN A 278 -9.66 -21.11 -12.04
CA GLN A 278 -9.03 -20.33 -13.11
C GLN A 278 -8.78 -18.89 -12.68
N SER A 279 -9.75 -18.24 -11.98
CA SER A 279 -9.55 -16.89 -11.43
C SER A 279 -8.42 -16.86 -10.40
N THR A 280 -8.31 -17.88 -9.55
CA THR A 280 -7.22 -17.99 -8.58
C THR A 280 -5.86 -18.14 -9.28
N ARG A 281 -5.76 -19.02 -10.31
CA ARG A 281 -4.53 -19.16 -11.12
C ARG A 281 -4.14 -17.84 -11.81
N PHE A 282 -5.11 -17.11 -12.32
CA PHE A 282 -4.89 -15.79 -12.91
C PHE A 282 -4.25 -14.81 -11.92
N LEU A 283 -4.77 -14.72 -10.69
CA LEU A 283 -4.20 -13.85 -9.65
C LEU A 283 -2.79 -14.28 -9.23
N ILE A 284 -2.53 -15.60 -9.15
CA ILE A 284 -1.19 -16.12 -8.83
C ILE A 284 -0.19 -15.72 -9.92
N LEU A 285 -0.59 -15.77 -11.21
CA LEU A 285 0.28 -15.41 -12.34
C LEU A 285 0.59 -13.91 -12.41
N ILE A 286 -0.25 -13.06 -11.84
CA ILE A 286 -0.02 -11.60 -11.77
C ILE A 286 1.11 -11.25 -10.78
N THR A 287 1.27 -11.99 -9.70
CA THR A 287 2.23 -11.64 -8.64
C THR A 287 3.69 -11.62 -9.09
N PRO A 288 4.21 -12.64 -9.82
CA PRO A 288 5.57 -12.58 -10.37
C PRO A 288 5.81 -11.39 -11.30
N THR A 289 4.81 -11.03 -12.12
CA THR A 289 4.94 -9.86 -13.02
C THR A 289 4.98 -8.55 -12.24
N ALA A 290 4.31 -8.45 -11.09
CA ALA A 290 4.41 -7.30 -10.20
C ALA A 290 5.81 -7.18 -9.58
N VAL A 291 6.44 -8.29 -9.19
CA VAL A 291 7.84 -8.31 -8.71
C VAL A 291 8.79 -7.78 -9.78
N ILE A 292 8.71 -8.36 -10.99
CA ILE A 292 9.58 -7.98 -12.11
C ILE A 292 9.33 -6.52 -12.51
N GLY A 293 8.06 -6.14 -12.67
CA GLY A 293 7.65 -4.79 -13.05
C GLY A 293 8.14 -3.73 -12.06
N SER A 294 8.05 -3.98 -10.75
CA SER A 294 8.54 -3.08 -9.72
C SER A 294 10.05 -2.88 -9.80
N ALA A 295 10.82 -3.98 -9.93
CA ALA A 295 12.27 -3.92 -9.98
C ALA A 295 12.77 -3.19 -11.25
N LEU A 296 12.22 -3.52 -12.41
CA LEU A 296 12.55 -2.86 -13.69
C LEU A 296 12.15 -1.38 -13.68
N CYS A 297 10.93 -1.08 -13.21
CA CYS A 297 10.46 0.30 -13.11
C CYS A 297 11.36 1.13 -12.18
N GLY A 298 11.86 0.57 -11.08
CA GLY A 298 12.80 1.26 -10.19
C GLY A 298 14.07 1.73 -10.89
N ILE A 299 14.64 0.89 -11.76
CA ILE A 299 15.80 1.23 -12.59
C ILE A 299 15.44 2.34 -13.59
N LEU A 300 14.28 2.22 -14.23
CA LEU A 300 13.82 3.22 -15.21
C LEU A 300 13.48 4.57 -14.54
N VAL A 301 12.96 4.56 -13.31
CA VAL A 301 12.73 5.78 -12.51
C VAL A 301 14.03 6.52 -12.23
N ASP A 302 15.11 5.82 -11.89
CA ASP A 302 16.42 6.43 -11.68
C ASP A 302 17.00 7.04 -12.96
N HIS A 303 16.67 6.48 -14.12
CA HIS A 303 17.19 6.95 -15.41
C HIS A 303 16.35 8.11 -15.98
N PHE A 304 15.03 7.92 -16.09
CA PHE A 304 14.12 8.84 -16.77
C PHE A 304 13.42 9.84 -15.84
N GLY A 305 13.45 9.58 -14.53
CA GLY A 305 12.79 10.36 -13.50
C GLY A 305 11.40 9.85 -13.13
N PRO A 306 10.99 10.08 -11.85
CA PRO A 306 9.77 9.51 -11.31
C PRO A 306 8.49 10.05 -11.97
N LYS A 307 8.47 11.33 -12.37
CA LYS A 307 7.31 11.95 -13.03
C LYS A 307 7.05 11.33 -14.41
N LYS A 308 8.08 11.20 -15.24
CA LYS A 308 7.94 10.62 -16.59
C LYS A 308 7.51 9.17 -16.48
N MET A 309 8.17 8.40 -15.60
CA MET A 309 7.84 6.99 -15.42
C MET A 309 6.43 6.77 -14.92
N LEU A 310 5.99 7.52 -13.89
CA LEU A 310 4.61 7.42 -13.43
C LEU A 310 3.60 7.78 -14.53
N SER A 311 3.89 8.81 -15.33
CA SER A 311 3.02 9.18 -16.46
C SER A 311 2.90 8.06 -17.50
N VAL A 312 4.02 7.41 -17.85
CA VAL A 312 4.02 6.23 -18.75
C VAL A 312 3.23 5.07 -18.14
N VAL A 313 3.45 4.78 -16.87
CA VAL A 313 2.75 3.70 -16.15
C VAL A 313 1.25 3.93 -16.14
N ILE A 314 0.78 5.14 -15.82
CA ILE A 314 -0.67 5.44 -15.80
C ILE A 314 -1.26 5.42 -17.22
N PHE A 315 -0.53 5.90 -18.23
CA PHE A 315 -0.96 5.77 -19.62
C PHE A 315 -1.11 4.30 -20.06
N LEU A 316 -0.14 3.46 -19.72
CA LEU A 316 -0.21 2.02 -19.97
C LEU A 316 -1.36 1.34 -19.23
N TRP A 317 -1.64 1.77 -17.98
CA TRP A 317 -2.82 1.32 -17.24
C TRP A 317 -4.12 1.58 -18.01
N VAL A 318 -4.33 2.83 -18.45
CA VAL A 318 -5.52 3.20 -19.25
C VAL A 318 -5.61 2.33 -20.49
N SER A 319 -4.49 2.16 -21.22
CA SER A 319 -4.44 1.33 -22.44
C SER A 319 -4.82 -0.12 -22.17
N VAL A 320 -4.26 -0.72 -21.10
CA VAL A 320 -4.58 -2.10 -20.70
C VAL A 320 -6.04 -2.24 -20.29
N LEU A 321 -6.62 -1.29 -19.57
CA LEU A 321 -8.03 -1.32 -19.19
C LEU A 321 -8.97 -1.24 -20.41
N VAL A 322 -8.65 -0.41 -21.40
CA VAL A 322 -9.40 -0.34 -22.66
C VAL A 322 -9.31 -1.67 -23.40
N LEU A 323 -8.13 -2.30 -23.46
CA LEU A 323 -7.97 -3.62 -24.07
C LEU A 323 -8.70 -4.73 -23.31
N ILE A 324 -8.76 -4.68 -21.98
CA ILE A 324 -9.54 -5.60 -21.14
C ILE A 324 -11.04 -5.50 -21.48
N VAL A 325 -11.57 -4.30 -21.65
CA VAL A 325 -12.97 -4.09 -22.04
C VAL A 325 -13.23 -4.62 -23.46
N ALA A 326 -12.29 -4.44 -24.38
CA ALA A 326 -12.44 -4.83 -25.77
C ALA A 326 -12.30 -6.34 -26.01
N THR A 327 -11.51 -7.05 -25.17
CA THR A 327 -11.21 -8.46 -25.41
C THR A 327 -12.27 -9.41 -24.86
N THR A 328 -12.40 -10.55 -25.55
CA THR A 328 -13.09 -11.77 -25.11
C THR A 328 -12.18 -12.99 -25.20
N ASN A 329 -10.95 -12.82 -25.68
CA ASN A 329 -9.97 -13.90 -25.83
C ASN A 329 -9.27 -14.16 -24.50
N HIS A 330 -9.35 -15.41 -24.00
CA HIS A 330 -8.77 -15.81 -22.71
C HIS A 330 -7.25 -15.68 -22.67
N ILE A 331 -6.54 -16.07 -23.75
CA ILE A 331 -5.06 -16.01 -23.77
C ILE A 331 -4.62 -14.54 -23.72
N PHE A 332 -5.24 -13.68 -24.52
CA PHE A 332 -4.93 -12.25 -24.51
C PHE A 332 -5.25 -11.62 -23.17
N PHE A 333 -6.33 -12.05 -22.51
CA PHE A 333 -6.68 -11.59 -21.17
C PHE A 333 -5.63 -11.99 -20.12
N TYR A 334 -5.04 -13.20 -20.20
CA TYR A 334 -3.92 -13.59 -19.33
C TYR A 334 -2.69 -12.71 -19.54
N ILE A 335 -2.36 -12.35 -20.79
CA ILE A 335 -1.26 -11.42 -21.10
C ILE A 335 -1.53 -10.04 -20.50
N LEU A 336 -2.75 -9.52 -20.66
CA LEU A 336 -3.15 -8.24 -20.07
C LEU A 336 -3.10 -8.28 -18.54
N GLY A 337 -3.46 -9.40 -17.92
CA GLY A 337 -3.31 -9.63 -16.48
C GLY A 337 -1.86 -9.53 -16.02
N GLY A 338 -0.94 -10.13 -16.79
CA GLY A 338 0.50 -9.96 -16.54
C GLY A 338 0.95 -8.50 -16.62
N CYS A 339 0.45 -7.75 -17.61
CA CYS A 339 0.69 -6.31 -17.70
C CYS A 339 0.12 -5.55 -16.47
N VAL A 340 -1.10 -5.88 -16.04
CA VAL A 340 -1.73 -5.31 -14.82
C VAL A 340 -0.82 -5.50 -13.62
N GLY A 341 -0.30 -6.71 -13.40
CA GLY A 341 0.64 -6.99 -12.30
C GLY A 341 1.88 -6.10 -12.36
N ALA A 342 2.54 -6.05 -13.51
CA ALA A 342 3.74 -5.22 -13.69
C ALA A 342 3.45 -3.73 -13.46
N LEU A 343 2.32 -3.23 -13.96
CA LEU A 343 1.91 -1.84 -13.79
C LEU A 343 1.54 -1.51 -12.35
N LEU A 344 0.93 -2.46 -11.63
CA LEU A 344 0.57 -2.32 -10.21
C LEU A 344 1.82 -2.03 -9.36
N GLY A 345 2.84 -2.87 -9.48
CA GLY A 345 4.11 -2.66 -8.79
C GLY A 345 4.82 -1.37 -9.22
N SER A 346 4.81 -1.08 -10.53
CA SER A 346 5.42 0.13 -11.10
C SER A 346 4.78 1.43 -10.60
N THR A 347 3.48 1.43 -10.33
CA THR A 347 2.76 2.61 -9.82
C THR A 347 3.30 3.02 -8.46
N TRP A 348 3.38 2.11 -7.50
CA TRP A 348 3.90 2.42 -6.16
C TRP A 348 5.39 2.71 -6.16
N THR A 349 6.16 2.02 -7.02
CA THR A 349 7.59 2.28 -7.23
C THR A 349 7.87 3.71 -7.65
N SER A 350 7.06 4.27 -8.57
CA SER A 350 7.26 5.61 -9.13
C SER A 350 6.64 6.73 -8.27
N ALA A 351 5.54 6.44 -7.59
CA ALA A 351 4.78 7.47 -6.86
C ALA A 351 5.53 8.00 -5.62
N ARG A 352 6.21 7.12 -4.86
CA ARG A 352 7.00 7.51 -3.67
C ARG A 352 8.12 8.49 -4.03
N PRO A 353 9.03 8.20 -4.97
CA PRO A 353 10.07 9.14 -5.40
C PRO A 353 9.51 10.45 -5.98
N LEU A 354 8.36 10.39 -6.67
CA LEU A 354 7.73 11.61 -7.18
C LEU A 354 7.31 12.54 -6.05
N LEU A 355 6.64 12.04 -5.01
CA LEU A 355 6.29 12.85 -3.84
C LEU A 355 7.54 13.51 -3.24
N ILE A 356 8.60 12.72 -3.00
CA ILE A 356 9.85 13.21 -2.42
C ILE A 356 10.47 14.32 -3.28
N SER A 357 10.33 14.23 -4.61
CA SER A 357 10.85 15.27 -5.53
C SER A 357 10.09 16.59 -5.49
N LEU A 358 8.85 16.59 -5.00
CA LEU A 358 7.97 17.76 -4.99
C LEU A 358 8.01 18.54 -3.68
N VAL A 359 8.54 17.95 -2.61
CA VAL A 359 8.45 18.50 -1.25
C VAL A 359 9.84 18.61 -0.59
N PRO A 360 10.02 19.54 0.37
CA PRO A 360 11.23 19.61 1.17
C PRO A 360 11.43 18.36 2.03
N ARG A 361 12.68 17.95 2.24
CA ARG A 361 13.01 16.75 3.04
C ARG A 361 12.58 16.87 4.49
N GLU A 362 12.54 18.07 5.00
CA GLU A 362 12.18 18.45 6.38
C GLU A 362 10.69 18.24 6.68
N MET A 363 9.86 18.07 5.64
CA MET A 363 8.40 17.99 5.75
C MET A 363 7.86 16.66 5.21
N LEU A 364 8.70 15.65 5.04
CA LEU A 364 8.30 14.39 4.42
C LEU A 364 7.24 13.63 5.24
N GLY A 365 7.29 13.69 6.57
CA GLY A 365 6.28 13.06 7.42
C GLY A 365 4.90 13.66 7.20
N GLU A 366 4.79 14.99 7.22
CA GLU A 366 3.53 15.71 6.93
C GLU A 366 2.98 15.31 5.55
N PHE A 367 3.82 15.36 4.51
CA PHE A 367 3.39 15.09 3.14
C PHE A 367 3.10 13.62 2.84
N PHE A 368 3.80 12.67 3.46
CA PHE A 368 3.39 11.27 3.41
C PHE A 368 2.09 11.01 4.16
N GLY A 369 1.79 11.77 5.21
CA GLY A 369 0.47 11.77 5.85
C GLY A 369 -0.64 12.21 4.88
N LEU A 370 -0.45 13.30 4.14
CA LEU A 370 -1.38 13.76 3.10
C LEU A 370 -1.47 12.78 1.92
N TYR A 371 -0.35 12.18 1.54
CA TYR A 371 -0.30 11.12 0.52
C TYR A 371 -1.12 9.89 0.94
N ALA A 372 -1.04 9.49 2.21
CA ALA A 372 -1.86 8.42 2.76
C ALA A 372 -3.35 8.80 2.75
N LEU A 373 -3.70 10.04 3.16
CA LEU A 373 -5.07 10.54 3.13
C LEU A 373 -5.69 10.42 1.73
N SER A 374 -4.99 10.85 0.67
CA SER A 374 -5.52 10.76 -0.71
C SER A 374 -5.85 9.32 -1.12
N GLY A 375 -5.02 8.34 -0.72
CA GLY A 375 -5.28 6.93 -0.98
C GLY A 375 -6.47 6.37 -0.18
N LYS A 376 -6.74 6.90 1.03
CA LYS A 376 -7.90 6.46 1.83
C LYS A 376 -9.22 6.99 1.27
N VAL A 377 -9.25 8.19 0.75
CA VAL A 377 -10.42 8.73 0.04
C VAL A 377 -10.69 7.88 -1.22
N ALA A 378 -9.66 7.58 -1.99
CA ALA A 378 -9.76 6.71 -3.16
C ALA A 378 -10.37 5.33 -2.84
N ALA A 379 -9.96 4.69 -1.75
CA ALA A 379 -10.48 3.38 -1.35
C ALA A 379 -11.98 3.39 -0.99
N ILE A 380 -12.60 4.54 -0.77
CA ILE A 380 -14.02 4.70 -0.48
C ILE A 380 -14.80 5.04 -1.76
N THR A 381 -14.30 5.97 -2.56
CA THR A 381 -15.03 6.50 -3.74
C THR A 381 -15.15 5.48 -4.85
N GLY A 382 -14.11 4.71 -5.14
CA GLY A 382 -14.07 3.76 -6.24
C GLY A 382 -15.14 2.65 -6.17
N PRO A 383 -15.28 1.92 -5.06
CA PRO A 383 -16.34 0.95 -4.89
C PRO A 383 -17.74 1.55 -5.01
N LEU A 384 -17.97 2.80 -4.59
CA LEU A 384 -19.24 3.49 -4.76
C LEU A 384 -19.54 3.77 -6.24
N ILE A 385 -18.55 4.25 -6.99
CA ILE A 385 -18.67 4.46 -8.45
C ILE A 385 -18.97 3.14 -9.14
N TRP A 386 -18.21 2.08 -8.83
CA TRP A 386 -18.44 0.75 -9.38
C TRP A 386 -19.86 0.26 -9.13
N SER A 387 -20.33 0.34 -7.88
CA SER A 387 -21.68 -0.09 -7.50
C SER A 387 -22.76 0.73 -8.21
N THR A 388 -22.59 2.04 -8.32
CA THR A 388 -23.53 2.92 -9.03
C THR A 388 -23.63 2.55 -10.52
N VAL A 389 -22.50 2.34 -11.19
CA VAL A 389 -22.44 1.96 -12.61
C VAL A 389 -23.06 0.58 -12.82
N THR A 390 -22.69 -0.40 -12.01
CA THR A 390 -23.23 -1.77 -12.14
C THR A 390 -24.72 -1.83 -11.84
N PHE A 391 -25.24 -1.01 -10.94
CA PHE A 391 -26.66 -0.86 -10.69
C PHE A 391 -27.38 -0.23 -11.91
N ALA A 392 -26.87 0.88 -12.43
CA ALA A 392 -27.47 1.61 -13.55
C ALA A 392 -27.54 0.77 -14.85
N PHE A 393 -26.51 -0.04 -15.09
CA PHE A 393 -26.39 -0.90 -16.28
C PHE A 393 -26.83 -2.35 -16.04
N GLY A 394 -27.34 -2.68 -14.86
CA GLY A 394 -27.74 -4.05 -14.48
C GLY A 394 -28.76 -4.69 -15.42
N ARG A 395 -29.67 -3.89 -15.97
CA ARG A 395 -30.67 -4.34 -16.94
C ARG A 395 -30.12 -4.86 -18.29
N PHE A 396 -28.86 -4.52 -18.62
CA PHE A 396 -28.23 -4.91 -19.88
C PHE A 396 -27.40 -6.20 -19.78
N GLY A 397 -27.44 -6.85 -18.61
CA GLY A 397 -26.73 -8.11 -18.34
C GLY A 397 -25.31 -7.91 -17.78
N ASP A 398 -24.76 -9.01 -17.25
CA ASP A 398 -23.51 -8.99 -16.48
C ASP A 398 -22.32 -8.53 -17.30
N VAL A 399 -22.19 -8.96 -18.54
CA VAL A 399 -21.08 -8.59 -19.42
C VAL A 399 -21.05 -7.07 -19.65
N VAL A 400 -22.20 -6.48 -19.98
CA VAL A 400 -22.31 -5.04 -20.28
C VAL A 400 -22.03 -4.21 -19.03
N LYS A 401 -22.67 -4.53 -17.90
CA LYS A 401 -22.50 -3.75 -16.67
C LYS A 401 -21.05 -3.72 -16.18
N TYR A 402 -20.35 -4.87 -16.20
CA TYR A 402 -18.96 -4.93 -15.71
C TYR A 402 -17.96 -4.34 -16.70
N LYS A 403 -18.15 -4.52 -18.01
CA LYS A 403 -17.33 -3.83 -19.02
C LYS A 403 -17.50 -2.31 -18.93
N THR A 404 -18.73 -1.82 -18.75
CA THR A 404 -18.99 -0.39 -18.55
C THR A 404 -18.35 0.13 -17.27
N ALA A 405 -18.37 -0.63 -16.17
CA ALA A 405 -17.72 -0.23 -14.93
C ALA A 405 -16.21 -0.08 -15.10
N ILE A 406 -15.52 -1.03 -15.78
CA ILE A 406 -14.08 -0.87 -16.08
C ILE A 406 -13.83 0.30 -17.03
N ALA A 407 -14.68 0.54 -18.02
CA ALA A 407 -14.54 1.67 -18.93
C ALA A 407 -14.66 3.02 -18.19
N VAL A 408 -15.58 3.13 -17.23
CA VAL A 408 -15.70 4.33 -16.36
C VAL A 408 -14.45 4.51 -15.51
N LEU A 409 -13.91 3.44 -14.90
CA LEU A 409 -12.64 3.52 -14.15
C LEU A 409 -11.48 3.92 -15.05
N ALA A 410 -11.40 3.44 -16.28
CA ALA A 410 -10.40 3.86 -17.26
C ALA A 410 -10.52 5.36 -17.60
N MET A 411 -11.74 5.90 -17.72
CA MET A 411 -11.96 7.35 -17.94
C MET A 411 -11.55 8.18 -16.72
N ILE A 412 -11.85 7.72 -15.51
CA ILE A 412 -11.42 8.36 -14.24
C ILE A 412 -9.89 8.39 -14.16
N MET A 413 -9.24 7.26 -14.46
CA MET A 413 -7.79 7.17 -14.49
C MET A 413 -7.17 8.07 -15.57
N LEU A 414 -7.79 8.14 -16.75
CA LEU A 414 -7.37 9.03 -17.84
C LEU A 414 -7.47 10.51 -17.42
N PHE A 415 -8.51 10.88 -16.69
CA PHE A 415 -8.62 12.23 -16.11
C PHE A 415 -7.47 12.50 -15.13
N GLY A 416 -7.17 11.54 -14.23
CA GLY A 416 -6.01 11.62 -13.35
C GLY A 416 -4.68 11.74 -14.11
N PHE A 417 -4.54 11.03 -15.25
CA PHE A 417 -3.37 11.14 -16.13
C PHE A 417 -3.19 12.56 -16.68
N PHE A 418 -4.24 13.21 -17.17
CA PHE A 418 -4.12 14.60 -17.67
C PHE A 418 -3.74 15.59 -16.58
N ILE A 419 -4.19 15.38 -15.34
CA ILE A 419 -3.76 16.19 -14.20
C ILE A 419 -2.28 15.91 -13.90
N LEU A 420 -1.84 14.63 -13.94
CA LEU A 420 -0.46 14.22 -13.70
C LEU A 420 0.51 14.85 -14.72
N LEU A 421 0.11 14.98 -15.97
CA LEU A 421 0.93 15.65 -16.99
C LEU A 421 1.30 17.09 -16.62
N ARG A 422 0.43 17.79 -15.87
CA ARG A 422 0.65 19.17 -15.41
C ARG A 422 1.51 19.28 -14.15
N VAL A 423 1.97 18.16 -13.59
CA VAL A 423 2.91 18.14 -12.47
C VAL A 423 4.30 18.48 -13.01
N PRO A 424 5.08 19.39 -12.36
CA PRO A 424 6.42 19.73 -12.82
C PRO A 424 7.39 18.54 -12.69
N ASP A 425 8.30 18.42 -13.65
CA ASP A 425 9.39 17.45 -13.61
C ASP A 425 10.60 18.08 -12.91
N ARG A 426 10.91 17.59 -11.71
CA ARG A 426 12.06 18.06 -10.91
C ARG A 426 13.20 17.06 -10.84
N HIS A 427 13.22 16.09 -11.72
CA HIS A 427 14.23 15.01 -11.70
C HIS A 427 15.68 15.53 -11.71
N ASN A 428 15.96 16.53 -12.53
CA ASN A 428 17.29 17.10 -12.61
C ASN A 428 17.69 17.83 -11.32
N GLN A 429 16.76 18.48 -10.63
CA GLN A 429 17.05 19.15 -9.35
C GLN A 429 17.49 18.14 -8.28
N LEU A 430 16.91 16.94 -8.23
CA LEU A 430 17.32 15.88 -7.32
C LEU A 430 18.74 15.37 -7.59
N LYS A 431 19.18 15.37 -8.85
CA LYS A 431 20.54 14.94 -9.23
C LYS A 431 21.61 15.98 -8.84
N TYR A 432 21.30 17.27 -8.92
CA TYR A 432 22.24 18.36 -8.69
C TYR A 432 22.34 18.81 -7.24
N THR A 433 21.31 18.66 -6.41
CA THR A 433 21.37 18.98 -4.97
C THR A 433 22.20 17.97 -4.16
N GLN A 434 22.75 16.95 -4.79
CA GLN A 434 23.59 15.90 -4.17
C GLN A 434 24.94 15.72 -4.92
N SER A 435 25.29 16.60 -5.84
CA SER A 435 26.65 16.69 -6.36
C SER A 435 27.51 17.45 -5.33
N PRO A 436 28.72 16.97 -5.02
CA PRO A 436 29.62 17.61 -4.06
C PRO A 436 29.95 19.03 -4.46
#